data_db95f005f85feae767ed3c40b02a47ea
#
_entry.id   db95f005f85feae767ed3c40b02a47ea
#
_cell.length_a   1.000
_cell.length_b   1.000
_cell.length_c   1.000
_cell.angle_alpha   90.00
_cell.angle_beta   90.00
_cell.angle_gamma   90.00
#
_symmetry.space_group_name_H-M   'P 1'
#
loop_
_entity.id
_entity.type
_entity.pdbx_description
1 polymer ?
#
loop_
_entity_poly.entity_id
_entity_poly.type
_entity_poly.pdbx_seq_one_letter_code
_entity_poly.pdbx_strand_id
1 'polypeptide(L)'
;LNAYFCQFYLSRPYPDLIVTNRIINVFSEEKLEKHHIVPLGSVSNIGQSSAELRNDKSNILNSPLNYIYVTDITNKEVSSKSLSEYQEMIVEEARASLNIVNYPIVKDLSDHDKIKSWLLERHKNVKGEIQKRVTKLLSS
;
A
#
# COMPACT_ATOMS: atom_id res chain seq x y z
N LEU A 1 7.89 -7.85 11.26
CA LEU A 1 7.77 -7.65 9.80
C LEU A 1 7.12 -6.29 9.47
N ASN A 2 6.03 -5.91 10.15
CA ASN A 2 5.35 -4.61 9.95
C ASN A 2 6.30 -3.42 10.10
N ALA A 3 7.12 -3.41 11.15
CA ALA A 3 8.06 -2.33 11.41
C ALA A 3 9.11 -2.20 10.30
N TYR A 4 9.57 -3.32 9.74
CA TYR A 4 10.57 -3.33 8.67
C TYR A 4 10.06 -2.73 7.35
N PHE A 5 8.84 -3.10 6.92
CA PHE A 5 8.25 -2.55 5.71
C PHE A 5 7.97 -1.06 5.85
N CYS A 6 7.41 -0.66 6.99
CA CYS A 6 7.19 0.74 7.30
C CYS A 6 8.50 1.52 7.28
N GLN A 7 9.52 1.03 7.98
CA GLN A 7 10.82 1.67 8.07
C GLN A 7 11.54 1.73 6.71
N PHE A 8 11.39 0.71 5.87
CA PHE A 8 11.96 0.71 4.52
C PHE A 8 11.38 1.82 3.65
N TYR A 9 10.05 1.97 3.60
CA TYR A 9 9.42 3.04 2.84
C TYR A 9 9.63 4.41 3.48
N LEU A 10 9.53 4.51 4.80
CA LEU A 10 9.72 5.76 5.52
C LEU A 10 11.18 6.23 5.56
N SER A 11 12.16 5.38 5.29
CA SER A 11 13.59 5.75 5.30
C SER A 11 14.05 6.52 4.06
N ARG A 12 13.18 6.73 3.08
CA ARG A 12 13.47 7.49 1.87
C ARG A 12 12.26 8.33 1.45
N PRO A 13 12.46 9.48 0.81
CA PRO A 13 11.36 10.20 0.17
C PRO A 13 10.70 9.29 -0.89
N TYR A 14 9.38 9.31 -0.99
CA TYR A 14 8.64 8.58 -2.00
C TYR A 14 7.47 9.42 -2.52
N PRO A 15 7.02 9.19 -3.77
CA PRO A 15 5.93 9.97 -4.36
C PRO A 15 4.62 9.72 -3.61
N ASP A 16 3.79 10.75 -3.54
CA ASP A 16 2.41 10.62 -3.07
C ASP A 16 1.64 9.63 -3.94
N LEU A 17 0.63 8.99 -3.36
CA LEU A 17 -0.12 7.93 -4.03
C LEU A 17 -0.93 8.43 -5.23
N ILE A 18 -1.52 9.62 -5.11
CA ILE A 18 -2.46 10.15 -6.11
C ILE A 18 -2.10 11.55 -6.64
N VAL A 19 -1.15 12.22 -6.03
CA VAL A 19 -0.76 13.58 -6.43
C VAL A 19 0.58 13.57 -7.14
N THR A 20 0.56 13.86 -8.43
CA THR A 20 1.77 13.95 -9.26
C THR A 20 2.72 15.01 -8.72
N ASN A 21 4.00 14.69 -8.71
CA ASN A 21 5.09 15.56 -8.24
C ASN A 21 5.07 15.90 -6.73
N ARG A 22 4.21 15.30 -5.94
CA ARG A 22 4.25 15.40 -4.49
C ARG A 22 5.11 14.31 -3.90
N ILE A 23 6.10 14.69 -3.12
CA ILE A 23 7.00 13.76 -2.43
C ILE A 23 6.66 13.74 -0.95
N ILE A 24 6.39 12.56 -0.43
CA ILE A 24 6.22 12.32 1.01
C ILE A 24 7.61 12.17 1.62
N ASN A 25 7.86 12.98 2.63
CA ASN A 25 9.07 12.92 3.43
C ASN A 25 8.66 12.74 4.90
N VAL A 26 9.20 11.72 5.55
CA VAL A 26 8.94 11.45 6.97
C VAL A 26 9.45 12.52 7.93
N PHE A 27 10.32 13.39 7.46
CA PHE A 27 10.76 14.56 8.23
C PHE A 27 9.88 15.79 7.99
N SER A 28 8.88 15.70 7.10
CA SER A 28 7.88 16.74 6.96
C SER A 28 6.95 16.72 8.17
N GLU A 29 6.45 17.89 8.56
CA GLU A 29 5.48 18.04 9.67
C GLU A 29 4.09 17.50 9.31
N GLU A 30 3.92 16.96 8.11
CA GLU A 30 2.65 16.40 7.65
C GLU A 30 2.30 15.13 8.40
N LYS A 31 1.06 15.07 8.87
CA LYS A 31 0.50 13.87 9.47
C LYS A 31 0.39 12.76 8.43
N LEU A 32 1.04 11.64 8.67
CA LEU A 32 0.95 10.46 7.84
C LEU A 32 -0.07 9.47 8.39
N GLU A 33 -0.90 8.96 7.50
CA GLU A 33 -1.91 7.95 7.80
C GLU A 33 -1.54 6.62 7.15
N LYS A 34 -1.75 5.55 7.88
CA LYS A 34 -1.56 4.18 7.37
C LYS A 34 -2.74 3.81 6.49
N HIS A 35 -2.47 3.53 5.22
CA HIS A 35 -3.48 3.26 4.20
C HIS A 35 -3.34 1.85 3.62
N HIS A 36 -4.49 1.17 3.38
CA HIS A 36 -4.53 -0.09 2.66
C HIS A 36 -4.48 0.18 1.15
N ILE A 37 -3.50 -0.40 0.46
CA ILE A 37 -3.36 -0.26 -1.00
C ILE A 37 -4.57 -0.89 -1.72
N VAL A 38 -4.99 -2.08 -1.27
CA VAL A 38 -6.30 -2.64 -1.62
C VAL A 38 -7.24 -2.25 -0.47
N PRO A 39 -8.14 -1.29 -0.68
CA PRO A 39 -8.88 -0.65 0.41
C PRO A 39 -9.95 -1.55 1.01
N LEU A 40 -10.12 -1.48 2.33
CA LEU A 40 -11.20 -2.20 3.05
C LEU A 40 -12.58 -1.60 2.81
N GLY A 41 -12.66 -0.32 2.42
CA GLY A 41 -13.94 0.39 2.27
C GLY A 41 -14.82 -0.12 1.12
N SER A 42 -14.23 -0.88 0.17
CA SER A 42 -14.98 -1.50 -0.93
C SER A 42 -15.73 -2.78 -0.52
N VAL A 43 -15.74 -3.12 0.77
CA VAL A 43 -16.18 -4.43 1.30
C VAL A 43 -17.65 -4.48 1.67
N SER A 44 -18.41 -3.41 1.47
CA SER A 44 -19.83 -3.37 1.82
C SER A 44 -20.70 -4.51 1.22
N ASN A 45 -20.11 -5.28 0.32
CA ASN A 45 -20.80 -6.38 -0.38
C ASN A 45 -20.60 -7.78 0.22
N ILE A 46 -19.77 -7.96 1.25
CA ILE A 46 -19.48 -9.29 1.84
C ILE A 46 -19.98 -9.46 3.27
N GLY A 47 -20.94 -8.65 3.69
CA GLY A 47 -21.61 -8.82 4.98
C GLY A 47 -20.79 -8.47 6.22
N GLN A 48 -19.57 -8.01 6.06
CA GLN A 48 -18.70 -7.55 7.15
C GLN A 48 -18.44 -6.05 7.04
N SER A 49 -18.43 -5.36 8.17
CA SER A 49 -18.04 -3.96 8.21
C SER A 49 -16.52 -3.81 8.03
N SER A 50 -16.07 -2.67 7.52
CA SER A 50 -14.63 -2.37 7.42
C SER A 50 -13.92 -2.39 8.78
N ALA A 51 -14.65 -2.15 9.87
CA ALA A 51 -14.14 -2.24 11.24
C ALA A 51 -13.89 -3.69 11.66
N GLU A 52 -14.81 -4.60 11.37
CA GLU A 52 -14.65 -6.04 11.63
C GLU A 52 -13.46 -6.60 10.86
N LEU A 53 -13.37 -6.28 9.56
CA LEU A 53 -12.24 -6.70 8.74
C LEU A 53 -10.91 -6.17 9.26
N ARG A 54 -10.86 -4.92 9.71
CA ARG A 54 -9.65 -4.31 10.27
C ARG A 54 -9.15 -5.05 11.51
N ASN A 55 -10.06 -5.64 12.27
CA ASN A 55 -9.77 -6.41 13.49
C ASN A 55 -9.42 -7.88 13.22
N ASP A 56 -9.78 -8.40 12.05
CA ASP A 56 -9.44 -9.77 11.66
C ASP A 56 -7.97 -9.86 11.21
N LYS A 57 -7.08 -10.21 12.14
CA LYS A 57 -5.64 -10.35 11.87
C LYS A 57 -5.30 -11.48 10.88
N SER A 58 -6.22 -12.40 10.66
CA SER A 58 -6.06 -13.51 9.71
C SER A 58 -6.39 -13.10 8.28
N ASN A 59 -7.13 -12.00 8.10
CA ASN A 59 -7.53 -11.53 6.79
C ASN A 59 -6.31 -11.05 5.99
N ILE A 60 -6.20 -11.54 4.77
CA ILE A 60 -5.08 -11.24 3.86
C ILE A 60 -4.93 -9.75 3.57
N LEU A 61 -6.02 -8.99 3.60
CA LEU A 61 -6.01 -7.53 3.41
C LEU A 61 -5.27 -6.80 4.54
N ASN A 62 -5.14 -7.42 5.71
CA ASN A 62 -4.36 -6.89 6.83
C ASN A 62 -2.87 -7.30 6.76
N SER A 63 -2.44 -7.92 5.66
CA SER A 63 -1.01 -8.16 5.42
C SER A 63 -0.21 -6.85 5.45
N PRO A 64 0.97 -6.85 6.09
CA PRO A 64 1.90 -5.71 6.02
C PRO A 64 2.19 -5.22 4.61
N LEU A 65 2.15 -6.14 3.64
CA LEU A 65 2.38 -5.86 2.23
C LEU A 65 1.24 -5.04 1.60
N ASN A 66 0.08 -4.99 2.22
CA ASN A 66 -1.06 -4.19 1.78
C ASN A 66 -1.07 -2.78 2.37
N TYR A 67 0.01 -2.33 3.02
CA TYR A 67 0.06 -1.00 3.64
C TYR A 67 1.11 -0.11 2.99
N ILE A 68 0.76 1.17 2.95
CA ILE A 68 1.65 2.31 2.71
C ILE A 68 1.27 3.43 3.67
N TYR A 69 2.12 4.45 3.76
CA TYR A 69 1.78 5.70 4.42
C TYR A 69 1.48 6.77 3.37
N VAL A 70 0.41 7.49 3.59
CA VAL A 70 -0.04 8.61 2.75
C VAL A 70 -0.31 9.82 3.65
N THR A 71 -0.43 11.00 3.07
CA THR A 71 -0.89 12.17 3.84
C THR A 71 -2.35 12.01 4.24
N ASP A 72 -2.77 12.72 5.29
CA ASP A 72 -4.16 12.76 5.74
C ASP A 72 -5.11 13.24 4.61
N ILE A 73 -4.66 14.19 3.80
CA ILE A 73 -5.41 14.69 2.64
C ILE A 73 -5.64 13.57 1.62
N THR A 74 -4.58 12.91 1.20
CA THR A 74 -4.65 11.79 0.26
C THR A 74 -5.52 10.66 0.81
N ASN A 75 -5.35 10.30 2.09
CA ASN A 75 -6.16 9.25 2.71
C ASN A 75 -7.66 9.56 2.69
N LYS A 76 -8.04 10.81 2.98
CA LYS A 76 -9.45 11.25 2.91
C LYS A 76 -10.00 11.17 1.49
N GLU A 77 -9.22 11.58 0.51
CA GLU A 77 -9.66 11.57 -0.88
C GLU A 77 -9.87 10.15 -1.42
N VAL A 78 -8.97 9.22 -1.13
CA VAL A 78 -9.06 7.83 -1.62
C VAL A 78 -10.05 6.97 -0.82
N SER A 79 -10.31 7.29 0.44
CA SER A 79 -11.13 6.46 1.33
C SER A 79 -12.60 6.35 0.91
N SER A 80 -13.10 7.29 0.11
CA SER A 80 -14.49 7.33 -0.39
C SER A 80 -14.66 6.69 -1.76
N LYS A 81 -13.59 6.21 -2.38
CA LYS A 81 -13.60 5.73 -3.76
C LYS A 81 -13.88 4.24 -3.85
N SER A 82 -14.55 3.83 -4.92
CA SER A 82 -14.65 2.43 -5.30
C SER A 82 -13.28 1.87 -5.68
N LEU A 83 -13.16 0.55 -5.71
CA LEU A 83 -11.89 -0.11 -6.05
C LEU A 83 -11.41 0.26 -7.47
N SER A 84 -12.33 0.38 -8.42
CA SER A 84 -12.01 0.78 -9.80
C SER A 84 -11.54 2.23 -9.89
N GLU A 85 -12.25 3.16 -9.25
CA GLU A 85 -11.83 4.57 -9.21
C GLU A 85 -10.48 4.73 -8.53
N TYR A 86 -10.29 4.07 -7.40
CA TYR A 86 -9.05 4.14 -6.65
C TYR A 86 -7.83 3.67 -7.46
N GLN A 87 -7.94 2.55 -8.16
CA GLN A 87 -6.83 2.04 -8.96
C GLN A 87 -6.40 2.98 -10.09
N GLU A 88 -7.34 3.73 -10.67
CA GLU A 88 -7.07 4.70 -11.72
C GLU A 88 -6.41 5.98 -11.18
N MET A 89 -6.64 6.30 -9.91
CA MET A 89 -6.04 7.46 -9.25
C MET A 89 -4.57 7.26 -8.91
N ILE A 90 -4.08 6.03 -8.75
CA ILE A 90 -2.69 5.77 -8.36
C ILE A 90 -1.76 6.23 -9.47
N VAL A 91 -0.95 7.26 -9.19
CA VAL A 91 -0.01 7.82 -10.16
C VAL A 91 1.12 6.84 -10.49
N GLU A 92 1.65 6.91 -11.72
CA GLU A 92 2.63 5.96 -12.22
C GLU A 92 3.92 5.95 -11.38
N GLU A 93 4.38 7.11 -10.94
CA GLU A 93 5.56 7.24 -10.09
C GLU A 93 5.39 6.51 -8.75
N ALA A 94 4.17 6.54 -8.18
CA ALA A 94 3.86 5.80 -6.95
C ALA A 94 3.79 4.29 -7.22
N ARG A 95 3.22 3.86 -8.34
CA ARG A 95 3.17 2.44 -8.73
C ARG A 95 4.56 1.83 -8.74
N ALA A 96 5.50 2.48 -9.41
CA ALA A 96 6.87 2.01 -9.51
C ALA A 96 7.60 2.08 -8.16
N SER A 97 7.60 3.24 -7.52
CA SER A 97 8.38 3.51 -6.30
C SER A 97 7.90 2.70 -5.08
N LEU A 98 6.60 2.46 -4.98
CA LEU A 98 5.98 1.73 -3.86
C LEU A 98 5.73 0.25 -4.17
N ASN A 99 6.21 -0.25 -5.31
CA ASN A 99 5.98 -1.63 -5.75
C ASN A 99 4.47 -1.98 -5.84
N ILE A 100 3.67 -1.04 -6.37
CA ILE A 100 2.23 -1.22 -6.63
C ILE A 100 2.01 -1.61 -8.11
N VAL A 101 2.99 -2.22 -8.71
CA VAL A 101 2.87 -2.72 -10.09
C VAL A 101 1.84 -3.84 -10.17
N ASN A 102 1.20 -3.99 -11.31
CA ASN A 102 0.17 -5.00 -11.55
C ASN A 102 -0.92 -5.00 -10.45
N TYR A 103 -1.41 -3.80 -10.10
CA TYR A 103 -2.50 -3.69 -9.11
C TYR A 103 -3.61 -4.70 -9.40
N PRO A 104 -4.10 -5.46 -8.39
CA PRO A 104 -5.02 -6.55 -8.65
C PRO A 104 -6.35 -6.02 -9.20
N ILE A 105 -6.71 -6.43 -10.42
CA ILE A 105 -8.03 -6.16 -10.97
C ILE A 105 -8.97 -7.20 -10.37
N VAL A 106 -9.62 -6.84 -9.27
CA VAL A 106 -10.59 -7.67 -8.57
C VAL A 106 -11.98 -7.09 -8.73
N LYS A 107 -12.98 -7.94 -8.87
CA LYS A 107 -14.39 -7.51 -8.96
C LYS A 107 -14.91 -7.06 -7.60
N ASP A 108 -14.47 -7.75 -6.58
CA ASP A 108 -14.75 -7.45 -5.18
C ASP A 108 -13.61 -8.00 -4.29
N LEU A 109 -13.67 -7.73 -3.02
CA LEU A 109 -12.64 -8.18 -2.07
C LEU A 109 -12.74 -9.67 -1.69
N SER A 110 -13.70 -10.41 -2.25
CA SER A 110 -13.77 -11.87 -2.13
C SER A 110 -12.80 -12.58 -3.08
N ASP A 111 -12.23 -11.88 -4.05
CA ASP A 111 -11.24 -12.41 -5.01
C ASP A 111 -9.85 -12.59 -4.36
N HIS A 112 -9.86 -13.39 -3.27
CA HIS A 112 -8.70 -13.57 -2.39
C HIS A 112 -7.47 -14.12 -3.12
N ASP A 113 -7.65 -14.96 -4.13
CA ASP A 113 -6.52 -15.57 -4.85
C ASP A 113 -5.75 -14.54 -5.68
N LYS A 114 -6.45 -13.60 -6.30
CA LYS A 114 -5.82 -12.49 -7.02
C LYS A 114 -5.10 -11.54 -6.08
N ILE A 115 -5.73 -11.19 -4.96
CA ILE A 115 -5.12 -10.34 -3.94
C ILE A 115 -3.87 -11.03 -3.38
N LYS A 116 -3.95 -12.31 -3.05
CA LYS A 116 -2.82 -13.11 -2.55
C LYS A 116 -1.67 -13.16 -3.55
N SER A 117 -1.96 -13.43 -4.81
CA SER A 117 -0.96 -13.48 -5.88
C SER A 117 -0.25 -12.14 -6.04
N TRP A 118 -0.99 -11.04 -6.04
CA TRP A 118 -0.43 -9.70 -6.09
C TRP A 118 0.45 -9.38 -4.87
N LEU A 119 0.01 -9.72 -3.66
CA LEU A 119 0.78 -9.53 -2.43
C LEU A 119 2.09 -10.33 -2.44
N LEU A 120 2.08 -11.53 -2.99
CA LEU A 120 3.28 -12.36 -3.14
C LEU A 120 4.26 -11.76 -4.16
N GLU A 121 3.76 -11.24 -5.28
CA GLU A 121 4.59 -10.52 -6.25
C GLU A 121 5.22 -9.26 -5.63
N ARG A 122 4.42 -8.46 -4.94
CA ARG A 122 4.91 -7.28 -4.21
C ARG A 122 5.97 -7.65 -3.17
N HIS A 123 5.78 -8.76 -2.46
CA HIS A 123 6.78 -9.27 -1.52
C HIS A 123 8.12 -9.57 -2.19
N LYS A 124 8.11 -10.26 -3.33
CA LYS A 124 9.35 -10.57 -4.08
C LYS A 124 10.09 -9.29 -4.47
N ASN A 125 9.37 -8.30 -4.99
CA ASN A 125 9.95 -7.04 -5.43
C ASN A 125 10.55 -6.25 -4.27
N VAL A 126 9.79 -6.06 -3.18
CA VAL A 126 10.26 -5.34 -1.98
C VAL A 126 11.44 -6.06 -1.32
N LYS A 127 11.40 -7.38 -1.23
CA LYS A 127 12.52 -8.17 -0.71
C LYS A 127 13.79 -7.97 -1.54
N GLY A 128 13.67 -7.98 -2.86
CA GLY A 128 14.79 -7.73 -3.77
C GLY A 128 15.43 -6.34 -3.57
N GLU A 129 14.61 -5.31 -3.40
CA GLU A 129 15.10 -3.95 -3.13
C GLU A 129 15.81 -3.85 -1.77
N ILE A 130 15.24 -4.45 -0.72
CA ILE A 130 15.86 -4.48 0.60
C ILE A 130 17.22 -5.18 0.53
N GLN A 131 17.31 -6.32 -0.14
CA GLN A 131 18.56 -7.05 -0.31
C GLN A 131 19.63 -6.21 -1.02
N LYS A 132 19.28 -5.57 -2.14
CA LYS A 132 20.19 -4.66 -2.87
C LYS A 132 20.72 -3.54 -1.97
N ARG A 133 19.85 -2.95 -1.15
CA ARG A 133 20.24 -1.88 -0.23
C ARG A 133 21.18 -2.37 0.87
N VAL A 134 20.87 -3.50 1.49
CA VAL A 134 21.74 -4.12 2.52
C VAL A 134 23.11 -4.43 1.92
N THR A 135 23.17 -5.04 0.74
CA THR A 135 24.46 -5.32 0.06
C THR A 135 25.25 -4.04 -0.18
N LYS A 136 24.61 -2.98 -0.63
CA LYS A 136 25.28 -1.69 -0.85
C LYS A 136 25.86 -1.11 0.43
N LEU A 137 25.12 -1.20 1.55
CA LEU A 137 25.59 -0.72 2.85
C LEU A 137 26.76 -1.53 3.43
N LEU A 138 26.82 -2.83 3.11
CA LEU A 138 27.89 -3.71 3.56
C LEU A 138 29.16 -3.61 2.69
N SER A 139 29.04 -3.03 1.50
CA SER A 139 30.16 -2.84 0.54
C SER A 139 30.76 -1.42 0.55
N SER A 140 30.21 -0.52 1.35
CA SER A 140 30.68 0.85 1.58
C SER A 140 31.49 0.95 2.87
#